data_af61bce8413a443aa00b426c8e4054e8
#
_entry.id   af61bce8413a443aa00b426c8e4054e8
#
_cell.length_a   1.000
_cell.length_b   1.000
_cell.length_c   1.000
_cell.angle_alpha   90.00
_cell.angle_beta   90.00
_cell.angle_gamma   90.00
#
_symmetry.space_group_name_H-M   'P 1'
#
loop_
_entity.id
_entity.type
_entity.pdbx_description
1 polymer ?
#
loop_
_entity_poly.entity_id
_entity_poly.type
_entity_poly.pdbx_seq_one_letter_code
_entity_poly.pdbx_strand_id
1 'polypeptide(L)'
;MISFSNDADILKYEPVLFGELHLAWQVLSAGTGGTLSGTTFTDTGGDFVNAQVAGGGVVYLRSADGSLDGAYEIVSVDSATQLTVSVIRSDSGDEAIAPPAGTDVSYRISTFGPQAREAAFELTEYFGIRPGNPASDIEVEDVLDTQALRRTSVFAIISSVYAMLASKSGDESFWAKSLHYRSLFERARERYRFSVDSGSDGIADVTKTGACGKLVRD
;
A
#
# COMPACT_ATOMS: atom_id res chain seq x y z
N MET A 1 4.03 -8.04 -11.70
CA MET A 1 3.80 -6.58 -11.74
C MET A 1 4.23 -6.04 -10.37
N ILE A 2 5.12 -5.06 -10.34
CA ILE A 2 5.87 -4.67 -9.16
C ILE A 2 5.12 -3.62 -8.35
N SER A 3 5.19 -3.74 -7.03
CA SER A 3 4.73 -2.74 -6.06
C SER A 3 5.75 -2.70 -4.91
N PHE A 4 6.13 -1.52 -4.46
CA PHE A 4 7.07 -1.35 -3.33
C PHE A 4 6.35 -1.19 -1.99
N SER A 5 5.03 -1.05 -2.00
CA SER A 5 4.18 -0.92 -0.81
C SER A 5 2.81 -1.54 -1.06
N ASN A 6 2.09 -1.82 0.00
CA ASN A 6 0.73 -2.35 -0.01
C ASN A 6 -0.24 -1.46 0.78
N ASP A 7 -1.51 -1.83 0.85
CA ASP A 7 -2.54 -1.05 1.53
C ASP A 7 -2.28 -0.95 3.04
N ALA A 8 -1.75 -1.99 3.70
CA ALA A 8 -1.39 -1.95 5.11
C ALA A 8 -0.26 -0.94 5.40
N ASP A 9 0.65 -0.72 4.46
CA ASP A 9 1.67 0.32 4.58
C ASP A 9 1.07 1.73 4.53
N ILE A 10 0.04 1.94 3.70
CA ILE A 10 -0.71 3.21 3.61
C ILE A 10 -1.51 3.43 4.89
N LEU A 11 -2.12 2.37 5.44
CA LEU A 11 -2.89 2.42 6.68
C LEU A 11 -2.08 3.00 7.84
N LYS A 12 -0.76 2.75 7.90
CA LYS A 12 0.15 3.28 8.94
C LYS A 12 0.21 4.82 8.95
N TYR A 13 -0.11 5.48 7.85
CA TYR A 13 -0.02 6.93 7.69
C TYR A 13 -1.38 7.62 7.64
N GLU A 14 -2.33 7.07 6.91
CA GLU A 14 -3.63 7.71 6.64
C GLU A 14 -4.78 6.68 6.72
N PRO A 15 -5.15 6.23 7.92
CA PRO A 15 -6.22 5.24 8.09
C PRO A 15 -7.58 5.71 7.58
N VAL A 16 -7.82 7.02 7.55
CA VAL A 16 -9.06 7.64 7.05
C VAL A 16 -9.34 7.31 5.58
N LEU A 17 -8.30 7.00 4.79
CA LEU A 17 -8.44 6.63 3.38
C LEU A 17 -9.15 5.28 3.19
N PHE A 18 -9.17 4.41 4.17
CA PHE A 18 -9.90 3.13 4.13
C PHE A 18 -11.29 3.22 4.77
N GLY A 19 -11.54 4.25 5.56
CA GLY A 19 -12.82 4.56 6.18
C GLY A 19 -13.68 5.50 5.33
N GLU A 20 -13.77 6.74 5.74
CA GLU A 20 -14.66 7.75 5.15
C GLU A 20 -14.23 8.21 3.75
N LEU A 21 -12.92 8.25 3.49
CA LEU A 21 -12.35 8.78 2.24
C LEU A 21 -12.01 7.68 1.22
N HIS A 22 -12.56 6.48 1.37
CA HIS A 22 -12.32 5.39 0.43
C HIS A 22 -12.80 5.75 -0.99
N LEU A 23 -12.11 5.19 -1.98
CA LEU A 23 -12.51 5.33 -3.38
C LEU A 23 -13.56 4.25 -3.72
N ALA A 24 -14.81 4.66 -3.92
CA ALA A 24 -15.93 3.73 -4.12
C ALA A 24 -15.74 2.79 -5.32
N TRP A 25 -14.99 3.19 -6.33
CA TRP A 25 -14.69 2.38 -7.52
C TRP A 25 -13.48 1.45 -7.35
N GLN A 26 -12.84 1.46 -6.18
CA GLN A 26 -11.74 0.58 -5.81
C GLN A 26 -12.11 -0.34 -4.63
N VAL A 27 -13.39 -0.56 -4.41
CA VAL A 27 -13.88 -1.55 -3.45
C VAL A 27 -13.81 -2.93 -4.08
N LEU A 28 -13.08 -3.83 -3.43
CA LEU A 28 -12.93 -5.23 -3.85
C LEU A 28 -14.08 -6.09 -3.33
N SER A 29 -14.45 -5.89 -2.06
CA SER A 29 -15.53 -6.64 -1.41
C SER A 29 -16.17 -5.80 -0.33
N ALA A 30 -17.47 -5.95 -0.13
CA ALA A 30 -18.22 -5.34 0.97
C ALA A 30 -19.42 -6.21 1.31
N GLY A 31 -19.83 -6.19 2.59
CA GLY A 31 -20.98 -6.96 3.04
C GLY A 31 -21.41 -6.56 4.46
N THR A 32 -22.45 -7.25 4.94
CA THR A 32 -23.01 -7.10 6.30
C THR A 32 -23.24 -8.50 6.88
N GLY A 33 -23.24 -8.61 8.20
CA GLY A 33 -23.47 -9.90 8.86
C GLY A 33 -22.19 -10.71 9.07
N GLY A 34 -21.02 -10.10 8.89
CA GLY A 34 -19.74 -10.73 9.23
C GLY A 34 -19.59 -10.96 10.72
N THR A 35 -18.67 -11.85 11.11
CA THR A 35 -18.33 -12.15 12.49
C THR A 35 -16.83 -12.06 12.67
N LEU A 36 -16.37 -11.37 13.71
CA LEU A 36 -14.97 -11.27 14.11
C LEU A 36 -14.78 -11.93 15.47
N SER A 37 -13.95 -12.96 15.51
CA SER A 37 -13.56 -13.68 16.73
C SER A 37 -12.05 -13.86 16.78
N GLY A 38 -11.41 -13.24 17.77
CA GLY A 38 -9.95 -13.15 17.79
C GLY A 38 -9.44 -12.42 16.54
N THR A 39 -8.54 -13.06 15.80
CA THR A 39 -8.01 -12.54 14.52
C THR A 39 -8.79 -13.03 13.30
N THR A 40 -9.79 -13.88 13.48
CA THR A 40 -10.53 -14.49 12.37
C THR A 40 -11.79 -13.69 12.05
N PHE A 41 -11.86 -13.14 10.85
CA PHE A 41 -13.06 -12.53 10.29
C PHE A 41 -13.72 -13.51 9.31
N THR A 42 -15.01 -13.75 9.47
CA THR A 42 -15.79 -14.65 8.62
C THR A 42 -17.05 -13.95 8.09
N ASP A 43 -17.28 -14.04 6.78
CA ASP A 43 -18.55 -13.72 6.13
C ASP A 43 -18.95 -14.85 5.21
N THR A 44 -20.02 -15.57 5.54
CA THR A 44 -20.52 -16.72 4.78
C THR A 44 -21.07 -16.35 3.40
N GLY A 45 -21.39 -15.08 3.19
CA GLY A 45 -21.82 -14.53 1.89
C GLY A 45 -20.67 -13.96 1.06
N GLY A 46 -19.46 -13.86 1.63
CA GLY A 46 -18.29 -13.31 0.95
C GLY A 46 -17.65 -14.25 -0.05
N ASP A 47 -16.87 -13.67 -0.97
CA ASP A 47 -15.98 -14.42 -1.86
C ASP A 47 -14.67 -13.66 -2.02
N PHE A 48 -13.83 -13.69 -0.99
CA PHE A 48 -12.59 -12.94 -0.91
C PHE A 48 -11.56 -13.38 -1.95
N VAL A 49 -11.57 -14.66 -2.31
CA VAL A 49 -10.64 -15.22 -3.30
C VAL A 49 -10.95 -14.69 -4.70
N ASN A 50 -12.21 -14.78 -5.17
CA ASN A 50 -12.59 -14.26 -6.48
C ASN A 50 -12.57 -12.71 -6.51
N ALA A 51 -12.79 -12.06 -5.36
CA ALA A 51 -12.63 -10.61 -5.22
C ALA A 51 -11.15 -10.16 -5.22
N GLN A 52 -10.19 -11.09 -5.35
CA GLN A 52 -8.75 -10.81 -5.38
C GLN A 52 -8.25 -10.08 -4.13
N VAL A 53 -8.87 -10.33 -3.00
CA VAL A 53 -8.36 -9.88 -1.70
C VAL A 53 -7.05 -10.61 -1.40
N ALA A 54 -6.08 -9.91 -0.82
CA ALA A 54 -4.76 -10.48 -0.53
C ALA A 54 -4.23 -10.00 0.82
N GLY A 55 -3.27 -10.72 1.37
CA GLY A 55 -2.49 -10.29 2.53
C GLY A 55 -1.79 -8.97 2.25
N GLY A 56 -1.67 -8.11 3.27
CA GLY A 56 -1.23 -6.72 3.12
C GLY A 56 -2.33 -5.77 2.63
N GLY A 57 -3.54 -6.27 2.38
CA GLY A 57 -4.74 -5.48 2.16
C GLY A 57 -5.28 -4.88 3.46
N VAL A 58 -6.36 -4.10 3.34
CA VAL A 58 -7.03 -3.45 4.47
C VAL A 58 -8.53 -3.69 4.41
N VAL A 59 -9.10 -4.10 5.53
CA VAL A 59 -10.54 -4.21 5.74
C VAL A 59 -11.00 -3.15 6.74
N TYR A 60 -12.03 -2.40 6.40
CA TYR A 60 -12.75 -1.54 7.32
C TYR A 60 -13.91 -2.34 7.91
N LEU A 61 -13.94 -2.44 9.24
CA LEU A 61 -14.95 -3.19 9.99
C LEU A 61 -15.75 -2.24 10.87
N ARG A 62 -17.07 -2.45 10.92
CA ARG A 62 -17.96 -1.69 11.78
C ARG A 62 -19.07 -2.57 12.34
N SER A 63 -19.18 -2.63 13.67
CA SER A 63 -20.30 -3.27 14.36
C SER A 63 -21.46 -2.31 14.57
N ALA A 64 -22.66 -2.84 14.71
CA ALA A 64 -23.86 -2.03 14.91
C ALA A 64 -23.86 -1.25 16.24
N ASP A 65 -23.20 -1.79 17.27
CA ASP A 65 -23.06 -1.17 18.59
C ASP A 65 -21.90 -0.15 18.69
N GLY A 66 -21.08 -0.03 17.62
CA GLY A 66 -19.94 0.87 17.56
C GLY A 66 -18.73 0.42 18.39
N SER A 67 -18.73 -0.79 18.95
CA SER A 67 -17.58 -1.34 19.68
C SER A 67 -16.40 -1.66 18.75
N LEU A 68 -16.69 -1.92 17.49
CA LEU A 68 -15.74 -2.12 16.40
C LEU A 68 -16.04 -1.08 15.33
N ASP A 69 -15.12 -0.15 15.10
CA ASP A 69 -15.22 0.87 14.04
C ASP A 69 -13.80 1.31 13.63
N GLY A 70 -13.26 0.69 12.58
CA GLY A 70 -11.90 0.99 12.14
C GLY A 70 -11.40 0.17 10.97
N ALA A 71 -10.22 0.55 10.51
CA ALA A 71 -9.50 -0.13 9.45
C ALA A 71 -8.43 -1.06 10.06
N TYR A 72 -8.39 -2.29 9.57
CA TYR A 72 -7.52 -3.37 10.06
C TYR A 72 -6.74 -3.99 8.91
N GLU A 73 -5.54 -4.44 9.21
CA GLU A 73 -4.68 -5.16 8.27
C GLU A 73 -5.26 -6.55 7.98
N ILE A 74 -5.30 -6.93 6.72
CA ILE A 74 -5.53 -8.31 6.29
C ILE A 74 -4.18 -9.02 6.29
N VAL A 75 -4.02 -9.99 7.19
CA VAL A 75 -2.79 -10.78 7.30
C VAL A 75 -2.76 -11.87 6.24
N SER A 76 -3.88 -12.58 6.10
CA SER A 76 -4.06 -13.64 5.10
C SER A 76 -5.51 -13.80 4.66
N VAL A 77 -5.69 -14.39 3.49
CA VAL A 77 -6.98 -14.91 2.99
C VAL A 77 -6.97 -16.41 3.20
N ASP A 78 -7.73 -16.88 4.18
CA ASP A 78 -7.70 -18.29 4.61
C ASP A 78 -8.65 -19.15 3.79
N SER A 79 -9.74 -18.55 3.29
CA SER A 79 -10.69 -19.17 2.37
C SER A 79 -11.49 -18.09 1.62
N ALA A 80 -12.44 -18.53 0.79
CA ALA A 80 -13.38 -17.61 0.12
C ALA A 80 -14.20 -16.76 1.12
N THR A 81 -14.45 -17.27 2.33
CA THR A 81 -15.31 -16.65 3.32
C THR A 81 -14.58 -16.25 4.62
N GLN A 82 -13.25 -16.40 4.67
CA GLN A 82 -12.50 -16.21 5.90
C GLN A 82 -11.18 -15.46 5.66
N LEU A 83 -10.92 -14.49 6.54
CA LEU A 83 -9.69 -13.71 6.58
C LEU A 83 -9.07 -13.79 7.98
N THR A 84 -7.75 -13.78 8.05
CA THR A 84 -7.03 -13.42 9.27
C THR A 84 -6.76 -11.90 9.23
N VAL A 85 -7.24 -11.19 10.25
CA VAL A 85 -7.08 -9.73 10.39
C VAL A 85 -6.34 -9.36 11.65
N SER A 86 -5.71 -8.19 11.64
CA SER A 86 -4.93 -7.69 12.78
C SER A 86 -5.10 -6.19 12.96
N VAL A 87 -4.98 -5.70 14.18
CA VAL A 87 -4.56 -4.32 14.41
C VAL A 87 -3.25 -4.12 13.66
N ILE A 88 -3.04 -2.91 13.11
CA ILE A 88 -1.85 -2.64 12.29
C ILE A 88 -0.56 -3.00 13.01
N ARG A 89 0.26 -3.84 12.39
CA ARG A 89 1.52 -4.32 12.94
C ARG A 89 2.69 -3.44 12.52
N SER A 90 3.74 -3.42 13.34
CA SER A 90 4.98 -2.69 13.01
C SER A 90 5.70 -3.35 11.84
N ASP A 91 5.78 -4.68 11.89
CA ASP A 91 6.33 -5.52 10.83
C ASP A 91 5.33 -6.59 10.39
N SER A 92 5.35 -6.95 9.11
CA SER A 92 4.47 -7.99 8.56
C SER A 92 4.79 -9.40 9.09
N GLY A 93 5.97 -9.60 9.65
CA GLY A 93 6.40 -10.83 10.31
C GLY A 93 5.93 -10.96 11.77
N ASP A 94 5.44 -9.86 12.39
CA ASP A 94 4.92 -9.90 13.74
C ASP A 94 3.64 -10.76 13.84
N GLU A 95 3.35 -11.31 15.01
CA GLU A 95 2.10 -12.01 15.25
C GLU A 95 0.87 -11.09 15.08
N ALA A 96 -0.23 -11.65 14.60
CA ALA A 96 -1.48 -10.93 14.46
C ALA A 96 -2.06 -10.55 15.84
N ILE A 97 -2.48 -9.29 15.98
CA ILE A 97 -3.09 -8.74 17.18
C ILE A 97 -4.60 -8.63 16.96
N ALA A 98 -5.38 -9.32 17.79
CA ALA A 98 -6.81 -9.37 17.65
C ALA A 98 -7.46 -7.99 17.86
N PRO A 99 -8.31 -7.51 16.91
CA PRO A 99 -9.21 -6.41 17.16
C PRO A 99 -10.31 -6.79 18.17
N PRO A 100 -11.16 -5.84 18.64
CA PRO A 100 -12.34 -6.17 19.40
C PRO A 100 -13.26 -7.13 18.64
N ALA A 101 -13.79 -8.17 19.32
CA ALA A 101 -14.72 -9.11 18.72
C ALA A 101 -16.06 -8.45 18.37
N GLY A 102 -16.77 -8.96 17.37
CA GLY A 102 -18.07 -8.44 16.95
C GLY A 102 -18.88 -9.44 16.15
N THR A 103 -20.20 -9.32 16.23
CA THR A 103 -21.18 -10.01 15.40
C THR A 103 -21.97 -8.99 14.58
N ASP A 104 -22.61 -9.42 13.51
CA ASP A 104 -23.33 -8.53 12.58
C ASP A 104 -22.44 -7.35 12.09
N VAL A 105 -21.19 -7.65 11.82
CA VAL A 105 -20.19 -6.68 11.39
C VAL A 105 -20.37 -6.36 9.92
N SER A 106 -20.57 -5.09 9.61
CA SER A 106 -20.43 -4.59 8.24
C SER A 106 -18.97 -4.42 7.91
N TYR A 107 -18.59 -4.75 6.66
CA TYR A 107 -17.22 -4.63 6.23
C TYR A 107 -17.10 -4.04 4.82
N ARG A 108 -15.94 -3.49 4.55
CA ARG A 108 -15.51 -3.04 3.23
C ARG A 108 -14.01 -3.23 3.06
N ILE A 109 -13.63 -3.84 1.96
CA ILE A 109 -12.23 -4.01 1.55
C ILE A 109 -12.03 -3.14 0.33
N SER A 110 -11.18 -2.13 0.43
CA SER A 110 -10.80 -1.25 -0.68
C SER A 110 -9.30 -1.30 -0.87
N THR A 111 -8.83 -0.98 -2.08
CA THR A 111 -7.40 -1.05 -2.41
C THR A 111 -6.91 0.20 -3.13
N PHE A 112 -5.66 0.55 -2.88
CA PHE A 112 -4.88 1.51 -3.65
C PHE A 112 -3.82 0.81 -4.53
N GLY A 113 -4.01 -0.47 -4.81
CA GLY A 113 -3.13 -1.26 -5.68
C GLY A 113 -2.84 -0.62 -7.05
N PRO A 114 -3.81 -0.01 -7.76
CA PRO A 114 -3.53 0.74 -8.97
C PRO A 114 -2.53 1.88 -8.76
N GLN A 115 -2.70 2.70 -7.71
CA GLN A 115 -1.80 3.81 -7.38
C GLN A 115 -0.43 3.32 -6.93
N ALA A 116 -0.38 2.18 -6.24
CA ALA A 116 0.88 1.57 -5.83
C ALA A 116 1.73 1.13 -7.02
N ARG A 117 1.09 0.65 -8.09
CA ARG A 117 1.77 0.31 -9.35
C ARG A 117 2.30 1.52 -10.10
N GLU A 118 1.50 2.59 -10.18
CA GLU A 118 1.95 3.85 -10.79
C GLU A 118 3.11 4.47 -10.01
N ALA A 119 3.05 4.46 -8.68
CA ALA A 119 4.15 4.93 -7.84
C ALA A 119 5.43 4.09 -8.03
N ALA A 120 5.29 2.77 -8.18
CA ALA A 120 6.42 1.90 -8.46
C ALA A 120 7.01 2.18 -9.84
N PHE A 121 6.17 2.40 -10.85
CA PHE A 121 6.61 2.78 -12.19
C PHE A 121 7.35 4.13 -12.19
N GLU A 122 6.81 5.17 -11.54
CA GLU A 122 7.48 6.48 -11.40
C GLU A 122 8.85 6.35 -10.71
N LEU A 123 8.95 5.52 -9.68
CA LEU A 123 10.20 5.29 -8.97
C LEU A 123 11.22 4.56 -9.83
N THR A 124 10.82 3.51 -10.53
CA THR A 124 11.73 2.76 -11.41
C THR A 124 12.23 3.62 -12.56
N GLU A 125 11.39 4.43 -13.18
CA GLU A 125 11.81 5.40 -14.20
C GLU A 125 12.84 6.41 -13.65
N TYR A 126 12.53 6.96 -12.47
CA TYR A 126 13.41 7.95 -11.82
C TYR A 126 14.83 7.41 -11.56
N PHE A 127 14.93 6.16 -11.15
CA PHE A 127 16.21 5.51 -10.88
C PHE A 127 16.87 4.90 -12.13
N GLY A 128 16.25 5.03 -13.29
CA GLY A 128 16.75 4.47 -14.54
C GLY A 128 16.66 2.94 -14.61
N ILE A 129 15.81 2.35 -13.78
CA ILE A 129 15.36 0.97 -13.89
C ILE A 129 14.17 1.02 -14.84
N ARG A 130 14.24 0.34 -15.98
CA ARG A 130 13.17 0.40 -16.99
C ARG A 130 12.45 -0.93 -17.09
N PRO A 131 11.41 -1.18 -16.27
CA PRO A 131 10.69 -2.44 -16.26
C PRO A 131 10.11 -2.75 -17.65
N GLY A 132 10.35 -3.97 -18.13
CA GLY A 132 9.88 -4.42 -19.44
C GLY A 132 10.61 -3.83 -20.65
N ASN A 133 11.72 -3.14 -20.47
CA ASN A 133 12.60 -2.73 -21.56
C ASN A 133 13.73 -3.75 -21.71
N PRO A 134 13.74 -4.57 -22.78
CA PRO A 134 14.77 -5.60 -22.99
C PRO A 134 16.18 -5.03 -23.22
N ALA A 135 16.32 -3.72 -23.39
CA ALA A 135 17.59 -3.02 -23.49
C ALA A 135 18.03 -2.37 -22.16
N SER A 136 17.33 -2.65 -21.06
CA SER A 136 17.76 -2.21 -19.74
C SER A 136 18.81 -3.17 -19.20
N ASP A 137 19.93 -2.63 -18.75
CA ASP A 137 20.99 -3.40 -18.09
C ASP A 137 20.64 -3.76 -16.64
N ILE A 138 19.53 -3.26 -16.12
CA ILE A 138 19.11 -3.45 -14.72
C ILE A 138 17.59 -3.64 -14.69
N GLU A 139 17.18 -4.73 -14.06
CA GLU A 139 15.78 -5.05 -13.77
C GLU A 139 15.45 -4.77 -12.28
N VAL A 140 14.19 -4.83 -11.92
CA VAL A 140 13.79 -4.57 -10.52
C VAL A 140 14.22 -5.72 -9.60
N GLU A 141 14.29 -6.92 -10.14
CA GLU A 141 14.78 -8.13 -9.49
C GLU A 141 16.26 -8.01 -9.06
N ASP A 142 17.03 -7.17 -9.73
CA ASP A 142 18.42 -6.88 -9.37
C ASP A 142 18.56 -5.94 -8.18
N VAL A 143 17.45 -5.33 -7.71
CA VAL A 143 17.47 -4.43 -6.56
C VAL A 143 17.44 -5.21 -5.26
N LEU A 144 18.54 -5.17 -4.51
CA LEU A 144 18.72 -5.95 -3.27
C LEU A 144 17.82 -5.48 -2.11
N ASP A 145 17.45 -4.20 -2.05
CA ASP A 145 16.66 -3.63 -0.96
C ASP A 145 15.47 -2.82 -1.46
N THR A 146 14.45 -3.52 -1.95
CA THR A 146 13.20 -2.89 -2.37
C THR A 146 12.37 -2.34 -1.19
N GLN A 147 12.58 -2.86 0.03
CA GLN A 147 11.88 -2.41 1.24
C GLN A 147 12.17 -0.95 1.58
N ALA A 148 13.34 -0.48 1.25
CA ALA A 148 13.70 0.90 1.47
C ALA A 148 12.92 1.88 0.56
N LEU A 149 12.39 1.43 -0.59
CA LEU A 149 11.46 2.21 -1.44
C LEU A 149 10.04 2.27 -0.90
N ARG A 150 9.66 1.41 0.05
CA ARG A 150 8.31 1.30 0.61
C ARG A 150 7.76 2.65 1.07
N ARG A 151 8.49 3.35 1.92
CA ARG A 151 8.06 4.65 2.46
C ARG A 151 7.89 5.70 1.37
N THR A 152 8.79 5.73 0.40
CA THR A 152 8.73 6.65 -0.73
C THR A 152 7.51 6.37 -1.59
N SER A 153 7.22 5.11 -1.88
CA SER A 153 6.02 4.65 -2.59
C SER A 153 4.74 5.07 -1.87
N VAL A 154 4.66 4.85 -0.54
CA VAL A 154 3.49 5.27 0.27
C VAL A 154 3.21 6.77 0.13
N PHE A 155 4.23 7.62 0.18
CA PHE A 155 4.04 9.06 0.04
C PHE A 155 3.53 9.46 -1.35
N ALA A 156 4.01 8.82 -2.41
CA ALA A 156 3.51 9.03 -3.77
C ALA A 156 2.02 8.65 -3.89
N ILE A 157 1.65 7.49 -3.35
CA ILE A 157 0.27 6.99 -3.36
C ILE A 157 -0.66 7.96 -2.62
N ILE A 158 -0.33 8.33 -1.39
CA ILE A 158 -1.16 9.22 -0.58
C ILE A 158 -1.31 10.60 -1.26
N SER A 159 -0.22 11.13 -1.82
CA SER A 159 -0.27 12.38 -2.59
C SER A 159 -1.26 12.29 -3.75
N SER A 160 -1.18 11.23 -4.55
CA SER A 160 -2.06 10.99 -5.70
C SER A 160 -3.53 10.83 -5.27
N VAL A 161 -3.80 10.07 -4.21
CA VAL A 161 -5.15 9.86 -3.70
C VAL A 161 -5.77 11.17 -3.21
N TYR A 162 -5.02 11.98 -2.45
CA TYR A 162 -5.53 13.28 -2.01
C TYR A 162 -5.71 14.28 -3.17
N ALA A 163 -4.90 14.22 -4.22
CA ALA A 163 -5.13 15.01 -5.43
C ALA A 163 -6.45 14.63 -6.12
N MET A 164 -6.76 13.33 -6.21
CA MET A 164 -8.04 12.85 -6.75
C MET A 164 -9.23 13.28 -5.88
N LEU A 165 -9.11 13.20 -4.56
CA LEU A 165 -10.15 13.66 -3.63
C LEU A 165 -10.38 15.16 -3.72
N ALA A 166 -9.33 15.97 -3.79
CA ALA A 166 -9.39 17.41 -4.00
C ALA A 166 -10.09 17.77 -5.31
N SER A 167 -9.74 17.10 -6.40
CA SER A 167 -10.37 17.31 -7.71
C SER A 167 -11.87 16.98 -7.70
N LYS A 168 -12.29 15.99 -6.91
CA LYS A 168 -13.69 15.57 -6.82
C LYS A 168 -14.52 16.50 -5.92
N SER A 169 -13.97 16.92 -4.78
CA SER A 169 -14.71 17.67 -3.73
C SER A 169 -14.54 19.19 -3.85
N GLY A 170 -13.48 19.66 -4.47
CA GLY A 170 -13.06 21.06 -4.42
C GLY A 170 -12.53 21.51 -3.05
N ASP A 171 -12.24 20.57 -2.14
CA ASP A 171 -11.76 20.87 -0.80
C ASP A 171 -10.25 21.18 -0.81
N GLU A 172 -9.92 22.42 -0.42
CA GLU A 172 -8.54 22.89 -0.35
C GLU A 172 -7.69 22.12 0.67
N SER A 173 -8.30 21.52 1.70
CA SER A 173 -7.58 20.73 2.69
C SER A 173 -6.98 19.46 2.09
N PHE A 174 -7.68 18.81 1.18
CA PHE A 174 -7.16 17.67 0.44
C PHE A 174 -6.03 18.08 -0.51
N TRP A 175 -6.14 19.23 -1.13
CA TRP A 175 -5.07 19.76 -1.96
C TRP A 175 -3.80 20.05 -1.14
N ALA A 176 -3.95 20.67 0.03
CA ALA A 176 -2.84 20.92 0.94
C ALA A 176 -2.17 19.61 1.40
N LYS A 177 -2.95 18.57 1.74
CA LYS A 177 -2.43 17.24 2.06
C LYS A 177 -1.69 16.60 0.87
N SER A 178 -2.25 16.69 -0.34
CA SER A 178 -1.58 16.21 -1.55
C SER A 178 -0.21 16.84 -1.73
N LEU A 179 -0.11 18.15 -1.65
CA LEU A 179 1.16 18.87 -1.77
C LEU A 179 2.14 18.53 -0.65
N HIS A 180 1.66 18.35 0.58
CA HIS A 180 2.49 17.93 1.70
C HIS A 180 3.14 16.57 1.43
N TYR A 181 2.36 15.55 1.04
CA TYR A 181 2.87 14.22 0.73
C TYR A 181 3.73 14.21 -0.54
N ARG A 182 3.42 15.06 -1.53
CA ARG A 182 4.28 15.25 -2.70
C ARG A 182 5.68 15.76 -2.30
N SER A 183 5.74 16.72 -1.40
CA SER A 183 7.01 17.22 -0.88
C SER A 183 7.79 16.17 -0.08
N LEU A 184 7.09 15.31 0.69
CA LEU A 184 7.72 14.19 1.39
C LEU A 184 8.27 13.15 0.40
N PHE A 185 7.51 12.82 -0.64
CA PHE A 185 7.91 11.92 -1.70
C PHE A 185 9.17 12.38 -2.41
N GLU A 186 9.20 13.64 -2.87
CA GLU A 186 10.33 14.22 -3.59
C GLU A 186 11.60 14.20 -2.75
N ARG A 187 11.50 14.63 -1.50
CA ARG A 187 12.64 14.60 -0.55
C ARG A 187 13.12 13.19 -0.23
N ALA A 188 12.20 12.23 -0.09
CA ALA A 188 12.56 10.84 0.16
C ALA A 188 13.26 10.23 -1.05
N ARG A 189 12.70 10.43 -2.25
CA ARG A 189 13.25 9.95 -3.52
C ARG A 189 14.66 10.47 -3.78
N GLU A 190 14.91 11.77 -3.55
CA GLU A 190 16.24 12.37 -3.76
C GLU A 190 17.32 11.85 -2.81
N ARG A 191 16.94 11.47 -1.59
CA ARG A 191 17.88 10.97 -0.57
C ARG A 191 18.13 9.47 -0.68
N TYR A 192 17.34 8.79 -1.49
CA TYR A 192 17.36 7.36 -1.52
C TYR A 192 18.61 6.82 -2.24
N ARG A 193 19.16 5.74 -1.67
CA ARG A 193 20.25 4.96 -2.27
C ARG A 193 19.85 3.50 -2.22
N PHE A 194 20.04 2.79 -3.31
CA PHE A 194 19.80 1.37 -3.35
C PHE A 194 20.94 0.63 -4.06
N SER A 195 21.11 -0.59 -3.66
CA SER A 195 22.13 -1.48 -4.18
C SER A 195 21.54 -2.37 -5.27
N VAL A 196 22.27 -2.52 -6.34
CA VAL A 196 21.90 -3.35 -7.48
C VAL A 196 22.92 -4.47 -7.60
N ASP A 197 22.43 -5.69 -7.73
CA ASP A 197 23.17 -6.90 -8.02
C ASP A 197 22.84 -7.37 -9.44
N SER A 198 23.64 -6.96 -10.40
CA SER A 198 23.49 -7.35 -11.80
C SER A 198 24.06 -8.75 -12.11
N GLY A 199 24.84 -9.27 -11.17
CA GLY A 199 25.46 -10.61 -11.26
C GLY A 199 24.60 -11.72 -10.65
N SER A 200 23.53 -11.41 -9.94
CA SER A 200 22.66 -12.35 -9.20
C SER A 200 23.45 -13.24 -8.20
N ASP A 201 24.50 -12.68 -7.61
CA ASP A 201 25.35 -13.38 -6.63
C ASP A 201 25.07 -12.96 -5.17
N GLY A 202 24.12 -12.04 -4.95
CA GLY A 202 23.74 -11.49 -3.66
C GLY A 202 24.65 -10.36 -3.18
N ILE A 203 25.59 -9.91 -4.01
CA ILE A 203 26.52 -8.83 -3.70
C ILE A 203 26.19 -7.60 -4.55
N ALA A 204 26.24 -6.43 -3.94
CA ALA A 204 25.98 -5.19 -4.65
C ALA A 204 27.12 -4.84 -5.62
N ASP A 205 26.84 -4.83 -6.92
CA ASP A 205 27.78 -4.38 -7.95
C ASP A 205 27.77 -2.85 -8.09
N VAL A 206 26.60 -2.24 -7.98
CA VAL A 206 26.42 -0.81 -8.20
C VAL A 206 25.48 -0.22 -7.13
N THR A 207 25.82 0.96 -6.64
CA THR A 207 24.90 1.75 -5.82
C THR A 207 24.33 2.89 -6.64
N LYS A 208 23.00 2.94 -6.81
CA LYS A 208 22.30 4.05 -7.45
C LYS A 208 21.79 5.03 -6.41
N THR A 209 21.91 6.31 -6.70
CA THR A 209 21.41 7.39 -5.86
C THR A 209 20.36 8.17 -6.63
N GLY A 210 19.25 8.50 -5.93
CA GLY A 210 18.27 9.42 -6.45
C GLY A 210 18.77 10.84 -6.43
N ALA A 211 19.71 11.18 -7.26
CA ALA A 211 20.01 12.56 -7.50
C ALA A 211 20.71 12.69 -8.84
N CYS A 212 20.25 13.63 -9.57
CA CYS A 212 20.81 14.27 -10.70
C CYS A 212 22.31 14.02 -10.85
N GLY A 213 22.71 13.31 -11.87
CA GLY A 213 24.02 13.47 -12.43
C GLY A 213 24.16 14.95 -12.79
N LYS A 214 24.81 15.73 -11.93
CA LYS A 214 25.27 17.04 -12.30
C LYS A 214 26.32 16.78 -13.37
N LEU A 215 25.95 16.95 -14.64
CA LEU A 215 26.94 17.00 -15.73
C LEU A 215 27.89 18.16 -15.41
N VAL A 216 29.01 17.85 -14.80
CA VAL A 216 30.15 18.77 -14.77
C VAL A 216 30.77 18.63 -16.16
N ARG A 217 30.56 19.62 -17.00
CA ARG A 217 31.30 19.79 -18.22
C ARG A 217 32.66 20.35 -17.82
N ASP A 218 33.71 19.57 -18.01
CA ASP A 218 35.09 20.07 -18.07
C ASP A 218 35.25 20.94 -19.31
#